data_28246d02103a0796ef6150c5689460d6
#
_entry.id   28246d02103a0796ef6150c5689460d6
#
_cell.length_a   1.000
_cell.length_b   1.000
_cell.length_c   1.000
_cell.angle_alpha   90.00
_cell.angle_beta   90.00
_cell.angle_gamma   90.00
#
_symmetry.space_group_name_H-M   'P 1'
#
loop_
_entity.id
_entity.type
_entity.pdbx_description
1 polymer ?
#
loop_
_entity_poly.entity_id
_entity_poly.type
_entity_poly.pdbx_seq_one_letter_code
_entity_poly.pdbx_strand_id
1 'polypeptide(L)'
;MHNQEQTPEQFWASHYDSMSPLSSGIPGKILLRFTEALAPGKALELGCGRGDDSVWLAKKGWQVTAVDLSSRALEYAAGNAERAAVSDRITFTQYDLTEGFPEGEFDLIAASFLESPLAFDRHSIFRAAFAHVAPGGMLLITSHARPPSWSKHADRPFQSAKEAIASLEPLPEGWETVFCDDVSRTMRGPEGEQGEVSDSVIALRRK
;
A
#
# COMPACT_ATOMS: atom_id res chain seq x y z
N MET A 1 -3.75 21.00 31.31
CA MET A 1 -4.52 19.99 30.55
C MET A 1 -3.48 19.30 29.68
N HIS A 2 -3.17 18.02 29.98
CA HIS A 2 -2.25 17.24 29.16
C HIS A 2 -2.98 16.97 27.84
N ASN A 3 -2.50 17.56 26.76
CA ASN A 3 -2.84 17.12 25.41
C ASN A 3 -2.26 15.71 25.31
N GLN A 4 -3.08 14.67 25.48
CA GLN A 4 -2.63 13.30 25.18
C GLN A 4 -2.38 13.27 23.68
N GLU A 5 -1.12 13.13 23.28
CA GLU A 5 -0.78 12.89 21.88
C GLU A 5 -1.49 11.62 21.46
N GLN A 6 -2.30 11.73 20.40
CA GLN A 6 -3.06 10.62 19.83
C GLN A 6 -2.09 9.54 19.33
N THR A 7 -2.30 8.29 19.71
CA THR A 7 -1.49 7.18 19.17
C THR A 7 -1.74 7.01 17.67
N PRO A 8 -0.79 6.40 16.93
CA PRO A 8 -1.02 6.10 15.49
C PRO A 8 -2.31 5.31 15.26
N GLU A 9 -2.60 4.32 16.09
CA GLU A 9 -3.83 3.53 16.00
C GLU A 9 -5.09 4.40 16.18
N GLN A 10 -5.12 5.26 17.20
CA GLN A 10 -6.24 6.19 17.45
C GLN A 10 -6.42 7.18 16.31
N PHE A 11 -5.31 7.67 15.75
CA PHE A 11 -5.34 8.57 14.59
C PHE A 11 -6.01 7.90 13.40
N TRP A 12 -5.55 6.70 13.02
CA TRP A 12 -6.09 6.00 11.87
C TRP A 12 -7.51 5.49 12.10
N ALA A 13 -7.87 5.07 13.32
CA ALA A 13 -9.24 4.73 13.65
C ALA A 13 -10.18 5.92 13.42
N SER A 14 -9.82 7.11 13.95
CA SER A 14 -10.60 8.34 13.74
C SER A 14 -10.67 8.76 12.28
N HIS A 15 -9.59 8.55 11.51
CA HIS A 15 -9.55 8.83 10.08
C HIS A 15 -10.59 7.98 9.34
N TYR A 16 -10.61 6.67 9.57
CA TYR A 16 -11.57 5.77 8.91
C TYR A 16 -12.99 5.95 9.42
N ASP A 17 -13.22 6.31 10.69
CA ASP A 17 -14.55 6.65 11.20
C ASP A 17 -15.19 7.82 10.45
N SER A 18 -14.38 8.74 9.92
CA SER A 18 -14.86 9.86 9.11
C SER A 18 -15.17 9.49 7.64
N MET A 19 -14.83 8.28 7.21
CA MET A 19 -14.99 7.81 5.84
C MET A 19 -16.23 6.94 5.66
N SER A 20 -16.70 6.83 4.42
CA SER A 20 -17.71 5.81 4.07
C SER A 20 -17.14 4.41 4.26
N PRO A 21 -17.89 3.46 4.85
CA PRO A 21 -17.50 2.06 4.90
C PRO A 21 -17.41 1.41 3.51
N LEU A 22 -18.15 1.95 2.54
CA LEU A 22 -18.10 1.48 1.16
C LEU A 22 -16.85 2.01 0.47
N SER A 23 -16.05 1.13 -0.07
CA SER A 23 -14.92 1.49 -0.93
C SER A 23 -15.39 1.72 -2.37
N SER A 24 -14.49 2.23 -3.21
CA SER A 24 -14.77 2.44 -4.63
C SER A 24 -14.89 1.12 -5.41
N GLY A 25 -14.31 0.04 -4.90
CA GLY A 25 -14.15 -1.24 -5.60
C GLY A 25 -13.15 -1.17 -6.75
N ILE A 26 -12.41 -0.06 -6.87
CA ILE A 26 -11.43 0.19 -7.94
C ILE A 26 -10.03 0.05 -7.34
N PRO A 27 -9.24 -0.94 -7.78
CA PRO A 27 -7.87 -1.12 -7.30
C PRO A 27 -6.94 -0.03 -7.85
N GLY A 28 -5.80 0.11 -7.20
CA GLY A 28 -4.74 1.00 -7.65
C GLY A 28 -4.28 0.66 -9.08
N LYS A 29 -4.19 1.68 -9.94
CA LYS A 29 -3.75 1.49 -11.35
C LYS A 29 -2.36 0.89 -11.48
N ILE A 30 -1.49 1.20 -10.54
CA ILE A 30 -0.12 0.64 -10.50
C ILE A 30 -0.18 -0.85 -10.14
N LEU A 31 -0.97 -1.23 -9.13
CA LEU A 31 -1.17 -2.64 -8.80
C LEU A 31 -1.67 -3.42 -10.04
N LEU A 32 -2.70 -2.92 -10.73
CA LEU A 32 -3.20 -3.53 -11.96
C LEU A 32 -2.08 -3.76 -12.98
N ARG A 33 -1.33 -2.69 -13.30
CA ARG A 33 -0.26 -2.72 -14.30
C ARG A 33 0.77 -3.81 -14.06
N PHE A 34 1.15 -4.02 -12.80
CA PHE A 34 2.22 -4.95 -12.46
C PHE A 34 1.74 -6.37 -12.14
N THR A 35 0.43 -6.55 -11.87
CA THR A 35 -0.09 -7.84 -11.41
C THR A 35 -1.05 -8.53 -12.38
N GLU A 36 -1.61 -7.79 -13.37
CA GLU A 36 -2.60 -8.34 -14.31
C GLU A 36 -2.10 -9.55 -15.10
N ALA A 37 -0.80 -9.57 -15.43
CA ALA A 37 -0.16 -10.67 -16.19
C ALA A 37 0.48 -11.74 -15.28
N LEU A 38 0.47 -11.58 -13.97
CA LEU A 38 1.04 -12.56 -13.04
C LEU A 38 0.06 -13.70 -12.80
N ALA A 39 0.60 -14.92 -12.69
CA ALA A 39 -0.16 -16.04 -12.16
C ALA A 39 -0.53 -15.77 -10.70
N PRO A 40 -1.78 -16.00 -10.27
CA PRO A 40 -2.17 -15.80 -8.90
C PRO A 40 -1.47 -16.78 -7.95
N GLY A 41 -1.02 -16.28 -6.82
CA GLY A 41 -0.35 -17.00 -5.75
C GLY A 41 -0.75 -16.43 -4.39
N LYS A 42 0.21 -16.30 -3.47
CA LYS A 42 0.03 -15.67 -2.17
C LYS A 42 0.42 -14.19 -2.25
N ALA A 43 -0.46 -13.30 -1.82
CA ALA A 43 -0.18 -11.87 -1.75
C ALA A 43 -0.24 -11.36 -0.31
N LEU A 44 0.64 -10.43 0.03
CA LEU A 44 0.57 -9.63 1.25
C LEU A 44 0.35 -8.16 0.86
N GLU A 45 -0.70 -7.55 1.39
CA GLU A 45 -0.97 -6.13 1.26
C GLU A 45 -0.66 -5.41 2.56
N LEU A 46 0.28 -4.47 2.52
CA LEU A 46 0.72 -3.67 3.65
C LEU A 46 -0.07 -2.35 3.70
N GLY A 47 -0.86 -2.14 4.75
CA GLY A 47 -1.74 -0.98 4.89
C GLY A 47 -2.93 -1.06 3.92
N CYS A 48 -3.74 -2.10 4.03
CA CYS A 48 -4.80 -2.41 3.06
C CYS A 48 -5.97 -1.41 3.07
N GLY A 49 -6.09 -0.56 4.08
CA GLY A 49 -7.18 0.39 4.20
C GLY A 49 -8.55 -0.30 4.11
N ARG A 50 -9.39 0.13 3.17
CA ARG A 50 -10.73 -0.45 2.96
C ARG A 50 -10.74 -1.64 1.99
N GLY A 51 -9.57 -2.15 1.59
CA GLY A 51 -9.38 -3.42 0.91
C GLY A 51 -9.68 -3.43 -0.59
N ASP A 52 -9.64 -2.29 -1.30
CA ASP A 52 -9.90 -2.26 -2.75
C ASP A 52 -8.91 -3.14 -3.53
N ASP A 53 -7.62 -3.06 -3.21
CA ASP A 53 -6.55 -3.84 -3.83
C ASP A 53 -6.67 -5.33 -3.46
N SER A 54 -6.87 -5.64 -2.17
CA SER A 54 -7.09 -7.01 -1.67
C SER A 54 -8.26 -7.70 -2.35
N VAL A 55 -9.43 -7.01 -2.45
CA VAL A 55 -10.63 -7.54 -3.09
C VAL A 55 -10.37 -7.82 -4.57
N TRP A 56 -9.67 -6.94 -5.26
CA TRP A 56 -9.33 -7.16 -6.66
C TRP A 56 -8.38 -8.35 -6.84
N LEU A 57 -7.32 -8.44 -6.06
CA LEU A 57 -6.39 -9.59 -6.08
C LEU A 57 -7.14 -10.91 -5.83
N ALA A 58 -8.02 -10.94 -4.82
CA ALA A 58 -8.83 -12.12 -4.52
C ALA A 58 -9.75 -12.52 -5.69
N LYS A 59 -10.39 -11.55 -6.36
CA LYS A 59 -11.18 -11.80 -7.58
C LYS A 59 -10.35 -12.38 -8.72
N LYS A 60 -9.03 -12.08 -8.76
CA LYS A 60 -8.09 -12.65 -9.73
C LYS A 60 -7.52 -14.00 -9.30
N GLY A 61 -7.94 -14.53 -8.17
CA GLY A 61 -7.58 -15.86 -7.69
C GLY A 61 -6.44 -15.88 -6.66
N TRP A 62 -5.91 -14.72 -6.23
CA TRP A 62 -4.87 -14.65 -5.22
C TRP A 62 -5.41 -15.05 -3.84
N GLN A 63 -4.54 -15.66 -3.02
CA GLN A 63 -4.76 -15.81 -1.58
C GLN A 63 -4.09 -14.61 -0.90
N VAL A 64 -4.91 -13.75 -0.28
CA VAL A 64 -4.44 -12.46 0.21
C VAL A 64 -4.36 -12.45 1.73
N THR A 65 -3.20 -12.07 2.26
CA THR A 65 -3.08 -11.59 3.64
C THR A 65 -3.07 -10.06 3.56
N ALA A 66 -4.01 -9.42 4.23
CA ALA A 66 -4.17 -7.97 4.20
C ALA A 66 -4.02 -7.42 5.62
N VAL A 67 -3.06 -6.53 5.84
CA VAL A 67 -2.80 -5.97 7.17
C VAL A 67 -3.01 -4.47 7.17
N ASP A 68 -3.53 -3.98 8.29
CA ASP A 68 -3.65 -2.53 8.59
C ASP A 68 -3.54 -2.33 10.10
N LEU A 69 -3.06 -1.16 10.52
CA LEU A 69 -3.01 -0.78 11.93
C LEU A 69 -4.41 -0.52 12.49
N SER A 70 -5.32 -0.03 11.65
CA SER A 70 -6.68 0.36 12.03
C SER A 70 -7.65 -0.82 11.97
N SER A 71 -8.16 -1.23 13.12
CA SER A 71 -9.26 -2.21 13.18
C SER A 71 -10.50 -1.74 12.43
N ARG A 72 -10.76 -0.42 12.40
CA ARG A 72 -11.87 0.17 11.65
C ARG A 72 -11.69 0.01 10.14
N ALA A 73 -10.47 0.21 9.61
CA ALA A 73 -10.16 -0.06 8.21
C ALA A 73 -10.45 -1.52 7.84
N LEU A 74 -9.98 -2.44 8.68
CA LEU A 74 -10.18 -3.89 8.47
C LEU A 74 -11.65 -4.30 8.53
N GLU A 75 -12.45 -3.70 9.42
CA GLU A 75 -13.91 -3.92 9.46
C GLU A 75 -14.55 -3.52 8.12
N TYR A 76 -14.18 -2.37 7.57
CA TYR A 76 -14.68 -1.92 6.27
C TYR A 76 -14.18 -2.80 5.13
N ALA A 77 -12.90 -3.20 5.16
CA ALA A 77 -12.31 -4.10 4.16
C ALA A 77 -13.01 -5.47 4.14
N ALA A 78 -13.26 -6.06 5.32
CA ALA A 78 -14.00 -7.31 5.44
C ALA A 78 -15.42 -7.22 4.86
N GLY A 79 -16.15 -6.14 5.18
CA GLY A 79 -17.46 -5.88 4.58
C GLY A 79 -17.44 -5.66 3.06
N ASN A 80 -16.36 -5.07 2.53
CA ASN A 80 -16.16 -4.92 1.08
C ASN A 80 -15.86 -6.27 0.41
N ALA A 81 -15.06 -7.12 1.04
CA ALA A 81 -14.76 -8.47 0.57
C ALA A 81 -16.00 -9.36 0.57
N GLU A 82 -16.84 -9.26 1.60
CA GLU A 82 -18.11 -9.99 1.69
C GLU A 82 -19.07 -9.60 0.56
N ARG A 83 -19.26 -8.29 0.33
CA ARG A 83 -20.06 -7.79 -0.79
C ARG A 83 -19.54 -8.23 -2.16
N ALA A 84 -18.24 -8.41 -2.27
CA ALA A 84 -17.57 -8.89 -3.47
C ALA A 84 -17.55 -10.42 -3.60
N ALA A 85 -18.04 -11.16 -2.60
CA ALA A 85 -18.05 -12.63 -2.52
C ALA A 85 -16.64 -13.25 -2.66
N VAL A 86 -15.64 -12.68 -1.97
CA VAL A 86 -14.25 -13.15 -1.98
C VAL A 86 -13.63 -13.27 -0.58
N SER A 87 -14.44 -13.24 0.47
CA SER A 87 -13.96 -13.29 1.86
C SER A 87 -13.19 -14.58 2.19
N ASP A 88 -13.46 -15.66 1.50
CA ASP A 88 -12.76 -16.96 1.62
C ASP A 88 -11.32 -16.92 1.12
N ARG A 89 -10.93 -15.88 0.40
CA ARG A 89 -9.60 -15.69 -0.18
C ARG A 89 -8.77 -14.62 0.52
N ILE A 90 -9.33 -13.90 1.50
CA ILE A 90 -8.64 -12.80 2.16
C ILE A 90 -8.62 -13.03 3.67
N THR A 91 -7.43 -12.99 4.25
CA THR A 91 -7.25 -12.93 5.70
C THR A 91 -6.90 -11.51 6.10
N PHE A 92 -7.79 -10.85 6.86
CA PHE A 92 -7.56 -9.53 7.41
C PHE A 92 -6.98 -9.63 8.81
N THR A 93 -5.88 -8.94 9.08
CA THR A 93 -5.20 -8.96 10.38
C THR A 93 -4.80 -7.55 10.80
N GLN A 94 -5.20 -7.15 12.01
CA GLN A 94 -4.68 -5.91 12.60
C GLN A 94 -3.20 -6.13 12.93
N TYR A 95 -2.35 -5.25 12.42
CA TYR A 95 -0.91 -5.41 12.55
C TYR A 95 -0.19 -4.06 12.58
N ASP A 96 0.69 -3.89 13.57
CA ASP A 96 1.62 -2.77 13.62
C ASP A 96 2.93 -3.17 12.92
N LEU A 97 3.13 -2.68 11.72
CA LEU A 97 4.32 -2.96 10.92
C LEU A 97 5.60 -2.35 11.51
N THR A 98 5.51 -1.47 12.50
CA THR A 98 6.67 -0.93 13.22
C THR A 98 7.19 -1.88 14.29
N GLU A 99 6.37 -2.84 14.74
CA GLU A 99 6.71 -3.83 15.76
C GLU A 99 7.14 -5.18 15.17
N GLY A 100 6.93 -5.40 13.87
CA GLY A 100 7.29 -6.65 13.22
C GLY A 100 6.82 -6.74 11.78
N PHE A 101 6.82 -7.97 11.24
CA PHE A 101 6.37 -8.25 9.88
C PHE A 101 5.54 -9.55 9.86
N PRO A 102 4.45 -9.65 9.07
CA PRO A 102 3.65 -10.87 8.99
C PRO A 102 4.47 -12.06 8.53
N GLU A 103 4.28 -13.20 9.18
CA GLU A 103 5.00 -14.43 8.84
C GLU A 103 4.58 -15.00 7.48
N GLY A 104 5.52 -15.66 6.82
CA GLY A 104 5.30 -16.37 5.55
C GLY A 104 6.16 -15.85 4.42
N GLU A 105 6.03 -16.53 3.27
CA GLU A 105 6.59 -16.09 2.00
C GLU A 105 5.44 -15.83 1.02
N PHE A 106 5.58 -14.75 0.23
CA PHE A 106 4.54 -14.25 -0.65
C PHE A 106 5.09 -14.07 -2.08
N ASP A 107 4.29 -14.43 -3.07
CA ASP A 107 4.61 -14.21 -4.48
C ASP A 107 4.48 -12.72 -4.85
N LEU A 108 3.66 -11.98 -4.09
CA LEU A 108 3.52 -10.54 -4.21
C LEU A 108 3.45 -9.91 -2.81
N ILE A 109 4.30 -8.92 -2.55
CA ILE A 109 4.09 -7.97 -1.45
C ILE A 109 3.80 -6.61 -2.06
N ALA A 110 2.66 -6.03 -1.74
CA ALA A 110 2.23 -4.73 -2.24
C ALA A 110 2.08 -3.72 -1.09
N ALA A 111 2.59 -2.52 -1.30
CA ALA A 111 2.41 -1.37 -0.42
C ALA A 111 1.91 -0.19 -1.26
N SER A 112 0.59 0.01 -1.28
CA SER A 112 -0.06 1.09 -2.03
C SER A 112 -0.31 2.28 -1.10
N PHE A 113 0.51 3.33 -1.22
CA PHE A 113 0.41 4.56 -0.41
C PHE A 113 0.48 4.29 1.10
N LEU A 114 1.39 3.38 1.50
CA LEU A 114 1.71 3.13 2.91
C LEU A 114 2.46 4.34 3.48
N GLU A 115 1.70 5.36 3.87
CA GLU A 115 2.19 6.66 4.32
C GLU A 115 1.44 7.10 5.58
N SER A 116 2.10 7.90 6.43
CA SER A 116 1.48 8.44 7.64
C SER A 116 1.89 9.91 7.84
N PRO A 117 1.00 10.77 8.33
CA PRO A 117 1.37 12.11 8.81
C PRO A 117 2.12 12.07 10.14
N LEU A 118 2.08 10.95 10.84
CA LEU A 118 2.82 10.69 12.07
C LEU A 118 4.18 10.08 11.75
N ALA A 119 5.10 10.11 12.71
CA ALA A 119 6.41 9.48 12.57
C ALA A 119 6.24 7.98 12.24
N PHE A 120 6.82 7.56 11.12
CA PHE A 120 6.62 6.22 10.58
C PHE A 120 7.81 5.80 9.73
N ASP A 121 8.58 4.84 10.21
CA ASP A 121 9.77 4.32 9.49
C ASP A 121 9.38 3.25 8.47
N ARG A 122 8.79 3.69 7.37
CA ARG A 122 8.41 2.79 6.27
C ARG A 122 9.61 2.14 5.57
N HIS A 123 10.82 2.74 5.66
CA HIS A 123 12.00 2.15 5.03
C HIS A 123 12.41 0.85 5.72
N SER A 124 12.37 0.81 7.04
CA SER A 124 12.59 -0.43 7.79
C SER A 124 11.57 -1.51 7.45
N ILE A 125 10.29 -1.13 7.25
CA ILE A 125 9.23 -2.04 6.82
C ILE A 125 9.52 -2.62 5.43
N PHE A 126 9.90 -1.76 4.46
CA PHE A 126 10.23 -2.23 3.11
C PHE A 126 11.48 -3.10 3.08
N ARG A 127 12.47 -2.82 3.95
CA ARG A 127 13.65 -3.70 4.10
C ARG A 127 13.27 -5.05 4.70
N ALA A 128 12.37 -5.10 5.67
CA ALA A 128 11.87 -6.35 6.23
C ALA A 128 11.15 -7.18 5.16
N ALA A 129 10.41 -6.55 4.24
CA ALA A 129 9.69 -7.23 3.18
C ALA A 129 10.59 -8.13 2.30
N PHE A 130 11.88 -7.79 2.13
CA PHE A 130 12.81 -8.60 1.34
C PHE A 130 12.91 -10.04 1.81
N ALA A 131 12.81 -10.29 3.11
CA ALA A 131 12.90 -11.63 3.69
C ALA A 131 11.64 -12.48 3.43
N HIS A 132 10.53 -11.83 3.06
CA HIS A 132 9.20 -12.43 2.96
C HIS A 132 8.68 -12.56 1.51
N VAL A 133 9.42 -12.06 0.52
CA VAL A 133 9.08 -12.32 -0.90
C VAL A 133 9.64 -13.67 -1.30
N ALA A 134 8.80 -14.53 -1.86
CA ALA A 134 9.18 -15.84 -2.37
C ALA A 134 10.17 -15.73 -3.55
N PRO A 135 11.01 -16.76 -3.84
CA PRO A 135 11.78 -16.79 -5.08
C PRO A 135 10.89 -16.61 -6.32
N GLY A 136 11.27 -15.72 -7.22
CA GLY A 136 10.46 -15.31 -8.37
C GLY A 136 9.40 -14.26 -8.07
N GLY A 137 9.13 -13.97 -6.79
CA GLY A 137 8.12 -13.04 -6.33
C GLY A 137 8.51 -11.56 -6.49
N MET A 138 7.57 -10.68 -6.20
CA MET A 138 7.69 -9.23 -6.40
C MET A 138 7.37 -8.45 -5.14
N LEU A 139 8.17 -7.41 -4.86
CA LEU A 139 7.83 -6.32 -3.95
C LEU A 139 7.45 -5.10 -4.80
N LEU A 140 6.20 -4.63 -4.64
CA LEU A 140 5.65 -3.47 -5.35
C LEU A 140 5.33 -2.36 -4.36
N ILE A 141 6.01 -1.23 -4.48
CA ILE A 141 5.83 -0.06 -3.63
C ILE A 141 5.32 1.10 -4.48
N THR A 142 4.19 1.69 -4.08
CA THR A 142 3.64 2.90 -4.68
C THR A 142 3.49 3.96 -3.61
N SER A 143 4.00 5.17 -3.86
CA SER A 143 3.94 6.30 -2.93
C SER A 143 3.62 7.58 -3.70
N HIS A 144 3.23 8.65 -3.00
CA HIS A 144 3.13 9.96 -3.63
C HIS A 144 4.52 10.53 -3.92
N ALA A 145 4.75 11.02 -5.14
CA ALA A 145 5.98 11.73 -5.53
C ALA A 145 5.76 13.23 -5.74
N ARG A 146 4.60 13.58 -6.28
CA ARG A 146 4.20 14.98 -6.45
C ARG A 146 2.70 15.12 -6.25
N PRO A 147 2.26 15.92 -5.27
CA PRO A 147 0.84 16.21 -5.08
C PRO A 147 0.36 17.19 -6.16
N PRO A 148 -0.96 17.31 -6.38
CA PRO A 148 -1.51 18.32 -7.26
C PRO A 148 -1.32 19.72 -6.66
N SER A 149 -1.31 20.74 -7.53
CA SER A 149 -1.08 22.14 -7.14
C SER A 149 -2.06 22.71 -6.10
N TRP A 150 -3.29 22.19 -6.06
CA TRP A 150 -4.31 22.55 -5.07
C TRP A 150 -4.21 21.80 -3.75
N SER A 151 -3.26 20.88 -3.63
CA SER A 151 -3.10 20.11 -2.40
C SER A 151 -2.66 21.01 -1.24
N LYS A 152 -3.33 20.89 -0.11
CA LYS A 152 -2.90 21.53 1.15
C LYS A 152 -1.54 21.01 1.63
N HIS A 153 -1.03 19.97 0.99
CA HIS A 153 0.25 19.31 1.30
C HIS A 153 1.30 19.48 0.18
N ALA A 154 1.10 20.46 -0.72
CA ALA A 154 2.03 20.72 -1.82
C ALA A 154 3.47 21.03 -1.33
N ASP A 155 3.60 21.61 -0.14
CA ASP A 155 4.88 21.97 0.47
C ASP A 155 5.55 20.83 1.26
N ARG A 156 4.93 19.65 1.36
CA ARG A 156 5.57 18.50 2.02
C ARG A 156 6.64 17.91 1.12
N PRO A 157 7.78 17.48 1.69
CA PRO A 157 8.77 16.75 0.92
C PRO A 157 8.21 15.37 0.53
N PHE A 158 8.06 15.15 -0.76
CA PHE A 158 7.77 13.84 -1.33
C PHE A 158 9.05 13.30 -1.97
N GLN A 159 9.25 12.00 -1.93
CA GLN A 159 10.41 11.36 -2.52
C GLN A 159 10.06 10.84 -3.92
N SER A 160 10.91 11.11 -4.89
CA SER A 160 10.88 10.43 -6.19
C SER A 160 11.19 8.93 -6.02
N ALA A 161 10.84 8.11 -7.00
CA ALA A 161 11.19 6.70 -6.99
C ALA A 161 12.70 6.45 -6.84
N LYS A 162 13.52 7.31 -7.47
CA LYS A 162 14.99 7.24 -7.40
C LYS A 162 15.54 7.55 -6.01
N GLU A 163 14.96 8.50 -5.29
CA GLU A 163 15.34 8.81 -3.93
C GLU A 163 14.85 7.73 -2.97
N ALA A 164 13.64 7.21 -3.20
CA ALA A 164 13.07 6.16 -2.37
C ALA A 164 13.85 4.84 -2.49
N ILE A 165 14.23 4.41 -3.71
CA ILE A 165 15.01 3.18 -3.89
C ILE A 165 16.41 3.30 -3.31
N ALA A 166 17.04 4.48 -3.37
CA ALA A 166 18.36 4.70 -2.80
C ALA A 166 18.41 4.41 -1.28
N SER A 167 17.29 4.58 -0.57
CA SER A 167 17.17 4.23 0.84
C SER A 167 17.08 2.72 1.10
N LEU A 168 16.77 1.93 0.06
CA LEU A 168 16.71 0.46 0.12
C LEU A 168 18.01 -0.19 -0.35
N GLU A 169 18.89 0.56 -0.99
CA GLU A 169 20.20 0.07 -1.46
C GLU A 169 21.22 -0.12 -0.31
N PRO A 170 22.18 -1.06 -0.45
CA PRO A 170 22.23 -2.04 -1.53
C PRO A 170 21.09 -3.06 -1.43
N LEU A 171 20.52 -3.44 -2.57
CA LEU A 171 19.55 -4.53 -2.61
C LEU A 171 20.23 -5.84 -2.18
N PRO A 172 19.50 -6.76 -1.52
CA PRO A 172 20.05 -8.06 -1.17
C PRO A 172 20.48 -8.84 -2.42
N GLU A 173 21.39 -9.80 -2.25
CA GLU A 173 21.80 -10.70 -3.34
C GLU A 173 20.60 -11.44 -3.94
N GLY A 174 20.56 -11.58 -5.26
CA GLY A 174 19.47 -12.22 -5.98
C GLY A 174 18.27 -11.29 -6.26
N TRP A 175 18.35 -10.00 -5.94
CA TRP A 175 17.29 -9.04 -6.28
C TRP A 175 17.61 -8.23 -7.52
N GLU A 176 16.58 -7.85 -8.25
CA GLU A 176 16.67 -6.96 -9.40
C GLU A 176 15.56 -5.90 -9.39
N THR A 177 15.89 -4.73 -9.92
CA THR A 177 14.91 -3.66 -10.15
C THR A 177 14.20 -3.91 -11.47
N VAL A 178 12.90 -4.21 -11.39
CA VAL A 178 12.02 -4.37 -12.58
C VAL A 178 11.55 -3.02 -13.08
N PHE A 179 11.23 -2.12 -12.14
CA PHE A 179 10.79 -0.76 -12.45
C PHE A 179 11.15 0.19 -11.30
N CYS A 180 11.60 1.40 -11.64
CA CYS A 180 11.84 2.47 -10.67
C CYS A 180 11.72 3.80 -11.38
N ASP A 181 10.54 4.41 -11.36
CA ASP A 181 10.30 5.73 -11.95
C ASP A 181 9.04 6.38 -11.36
N ASP A 182 8.90 7.69 -11.57
CA ASP A 182 7.70 8.43 -11.23
C ASP A 182 6.68 8.32 -12.36
N VAL A 183 5.46 7.94 -12.03
CA VAL A 183 4.35 7.77 -12.98
C VAL A 183 3.38 8.92 -12.82
N SER A 184 3.31 9.77 -13.86
CA SER A 184 2.37 10.90 -13.87
C SER A 184 0.96 10.45 -14.24
N ARG A 185 -0.04 11.08 -13.62
CA ARG A 185 -1.46 10.94 -13.92
C ARG A 185 -2.19 12.25 -13.76
N THR A 186 -3.26 12.43 -14.52
CA THR A 186 -4.16 13.58 -14.34
C THR A 186 -5.15 13.30 -13.22
N MET A 187 -5.38 14.29 -12.37
CA MET A 187 -6.37 14.26 -11.30
C MET A 187 -7.29 15.48 -11.41
N ARG A 188 -8.56 15.30 -11.01
CA ARG A 188 -9.50 16.42 -10.85
C ARG A 188 -9.55 16.84 -9.40
N GLY A 189 -9.44 18.13 -9.17
CA GLY A 189 -9.60 18.75 -7.86
C GLY A 189 -11.06 18.95 -7.47
N PRO A 190 -11.29 19.37 -6.22
CA PRO A 190 -12.63 19.54 -5.65
C PRO A 190 -13.48 20.59 -6.39
N GLU A 191 -12.88 21.59 -7.01
CA GLU A 191 -13.54 22.63 -7.78
C GLU A 191 -13.60 22.33 -9.30
N GLY A 192 -13.20 21.09 -9.70
CA GLY A 192 -13.22 20.64 -11.07
C GLY A 192 -11.94 20.95 -11.88
N GLU A 193 -10.97 21.62 -11.26
CA GLU A 193 -9.66 21.89 -11.84
C GLU A 193 -8.92 20.59 -12.19
N GLN A 194 -8.12 20.60 -13.24
CA GLN A 194 -7.27 19.48 -13.63
C GLN A 194 -5.81 19.80 -13.27
N GLY A 195 -5.12 18.81 -12.75
CA GLY A 195 -3.69 18.91 -12.48
C GLY A 195 -2.99 17.59 -12.60
N GLU A 196 -1.68 17.68 -12.80
CA GLU A 196 -0.82 16.51 -12.81
C GLU A 196 -0.39 16.16 -11.38
N VAL A 197 -0.41 14.88 -11.08
CA VAL A 197 0.18 14.28 -9.90
C VAL A 197 1.15 13.20 -10.36
N SER A 198 2.15 12.91 -9.55
CA SER A 198 3.05 11.79 -9.83
C SER A 198 3.09 10.86 -8.63
N ASP A 199 3.07 9.58 -8.94
CA ASP A 199 3.27 8.51 -7.97
C ASP A 199 4.66 7.91 -8.17
N SER A 200 5.43 7.77 -7.10
CA SER A 200 6.70 7.05 -7.07
C SER A 200 6.41 5.55 -7.09
N VAL A 201 6.98 4.84 -8.05
CA VAL A 201 6.73 3.41 -8.24
C VAL A 201 8.05 2.64 -8.26
N ILE A 202 8.15 1.66 -7.38
CA ILE A 202 9.30 0.75 -7.29
C ILE A 202 8.75 -0.68 -7.36
N ALA A 203 9.20 -1.44 -8.35
CA ALA A 203 8.94 -2.86 -8.47
C ALA A 203 10.28 -3.62 -8.45
N LEU A 204 10.46 -4.46 -7.44
CA LEU A 204 11.64 -5.28 -7.22
C LEU A 204 11.26 -6.75 -7.31
N ARG A 205 12.12 -7.57 -7.91
CA ARG A 205 11.91 -9.01 -8.03
C ARG A 205 13.04 -9.77 -7.34
N ARG A 206 12.67 -10.80 -6.61
CA ARG A 206 13.61 -11.82 -6.10
C ARG A 206 13.80 -12.89 -7.17
N LYS A 207 15.06 -13.13 -7.60
CA LYS A 207 15.44 -14.19 -8.55
C LYS A 207 15.36 -15.57 -7.92
#